data_b4c238d08e0a542810400267755af891
#
_entry.id   b4c238d08e0a542810400267755af891
#
_cell.length_a   1.000
_cell.length_b   1.000
_cell.length_c   1.000
_cell.angle_alpha   90.00
_cell.angle_beta   90.00
_cell.angle_gamma   90.00
#
_symmetry.space_group_name_H-M   'P 1'
#
loop_
_entity.id
_entity.type
_entity.pdbx_description
1 polymer ?
#
loop_
_entity_poly.entity_id
_entity_poly.type
_entity_poly.pdbx_seq_one_letter_code
_entity_poly.pdbx_strand_id
1 'polypeptide(L)'
;MKTFIKPIYTILLIFLCQNLFAQLKSAAVVSVYTQGAKVSPEMAESIFRIVTTKTEQFNVLDKLDFNEIIEDSKIDISNCYGKKCLLSVGKAASVDKVITGSIESLGKKIVVTVKILNIETGDYDKVSVEEFINLDNEIQSMVSIVVNKALGIENTPEILNSLIYFNQPPEAPIAYLKNNGPRMGLSYVIGNTAKILAAPEIQGGWGFNSPVVLSQIGYQFEGSYLSAGNFQALIEGLIFINGIEKEMFSPSFALLNGFRSSKNGWEFGFGPTFRLT
;
A
#
# COMPACT_ATOMS: atom_id res chain seq x y z
N MET A 1 51.91 -32.73 -15.47
CA MET A 1 50.83 -31.82 -15.94
C MET A 1 49.86 -31.36 -14.84
N LYS A 2 50.09 -31.60 -13.56
CA LYS A 2 49.16 -31.20 -12.47
C LYS A 2 49.52 -29.94 -11.66
N THR A 3 50.62 -29.28 -11.93
CA THR A 3 51.15 -28.17 -11.14
C THR A 3 50.91 -26.78 -11.69
N PHE A 4 50.49 -26.66 -12.98
CA PHE A 4 50.24 -25.36 -13.61
C PHE A 4 48.80 -24.82 -13.51
N ILE A 5 47.87 -25.63 -13.01
CA ILE A 5 46.43 -25.24 -12.97
C ILE A 5 46.12 -24.36 -11.74
N LYS A 6 46.85 -24.51 -10.62
CA LYS A 6 46.61 -23.71 -9.40
C LYS A 6 46.84 -22.21 -9.56
N PRO A 7 47.92 -21.70 -10.22
CA PRO A 7 48.10 -20.26 -10.35
C PRO A 7 47.08 -19.60 -11.30
N ILE A 8 46.55 -20.33 -12.27
CA ILE A 8 45.52 -19.80 -13.20
C ILE A 8 44.21 -19.57 -12.49
N TYR A 9 43.78 -20.46 -11.58
CA TYR A 9 42.56 -20.28 -10.75
C TYR A 9 42.69 -19.10 -9.79
N THR A 10 43.87 -18.89 -9.21
CA THR A 10 44.12 -17.79 -8.29
C THR A 10 44.08 -16.44 -9.02
N ILE A 11 44.63 -16.34 -10.23
CA ILE A 11 44.59 -15.13 -11.06
C ILE A 11 43.16 -14.87 -11.54
N LEU A 12 42.38 -15.87 -11.92
CA LEU A 12 40.99 -15.73 -12.32
C LEU A 12 40.10 -15.26 -11.17
N LEU A 13 40.36 -15.74 -9.95
CA LEU A 13 39.62 -15.32 -8.72
C LEU A 13 39.93 -13.86 -8.37
N ILE A 14 41.17 -13.42 -8.54
CA ILE A 14 41.56 -12.02 -8.28
C ILE A 14 40.91 -11.07 -9.33
N PHE A 15 40.80 -11.48 -10.59
CA PHE A 15 40.09 -10.70 -11.62
C PHE A 15 38.57 -10.62 -11.40
N LEU A 16 37.96 -11.64 -10.82
CA LEU A 16 36.52 -11.61 -10.45
C LEU A 16 36.22 -10.69 -9.26
N CYS A 17 37.16 -10.49 -8.35
CA CYS A 17 36.98 -9.61 -7.18
C CYS A 17 37.09 -8.10 -7.47
N GLN A 18 37.59 -7.70 -8.63
CA GLN A 18 37.79 -6.26 -8.94
C GLN A 18 36.52 -5.54 -9.42
N ASN A 19 35.42 -6.26 -9.67
CA ASN A 19 34.16 -5.63 -10.15
C ASN A 19 33.11 -5.39 -9.08
N LEU A 20 33.44 -5.50 -7.78
CA LEU A 20 32.44 -5.47 -6.70
C LEU A 20 32.24 -4.13 -5.99
N PHE A 21 32.98 -3.09 -6.38
CA PHE A 21 32.73 -1.74 -5.87
C PHE A 21 32.21 -0.84 -7.00
N ALA A 22 30.93 -0.98 -7.33
CA ALA A 22 30.24 0.05 -8.09
C ALA A 22 30.16 1.31 -7.20
N GLN A 23 31.05 2.27 -7.40
CA GLN A 23 31.01 3.54 -6.71
C GLN A 23 29.67 4.23 -7.05
N LEU A 24 28.93 4.65 -6.01
CA LEU A 24 27.70 5.41 -6.20
C LEU A 24 28.00 6.67 -7.02
N LYS A 25 27.16 6.94 -8.02
CA LYS A 25 27.28 8.16 -8.82
C LYS A 25 27.01 9.38 -7.93
N SER A 26 27.79 10.44 -8.14
CA SER A 26 27.57 11.70 -7.47
C SER A 26 26.36 12.44 -8.06
N ALA A 27 25.57 13.11 -7.21
CA ALA A 27 24.42 13.87 -7.65
C ALA A 27 24.27 15.18 -6.88
N ALA A 28 23.79 16.22 -7.57
CA ALA A 28 23.38 17.47 -6.95
C ALA A 28 21.88 17.71 -7.21
N VAL A 29 21.17 18.21 -6.20
CA VAL A 29 19.79 18.70 -6.39
C VAL A 29 19.85 20.18 -6.66
N VAL A 30 19.28 20.60 -7.78
CA VAL A 30 19.35 21.97 -8.29
C VAL A 30 17.96 22.48 -8.64
N SER A 31 17.63 23.66 -8.16
CA SER A 31 16.46 24.46 -8.52
C SER A 31 15.18 23.67 -8.80
N VAL A 32 14.31 23.58 -7.80
CA VAL A 32 13.00 22.97 -7.93
C VAL A 32 11.95 24.07 -8.16
N TYR A 33 11.23 24.00 -9.28
CA TYR A 33 10.17 24.95 -9.59
C TYR A 33 8.93 24.68 -8.73
N THR A 34 8.34 25.75 -8.19
CA THR A 34 7.08 25.65 -7.44
C THR A 34 6.07 26.64 -7.95
N GLN A 35 4.80 26.19 -8.12
CA GLN A 35 3.71 27.05 -8.53
C GLN A 35 2.42 26.67 -7.78
N GLY A 36 1.87 27.62 -7.03
CA GLY A 36 0.57 27.46 -6.36
C GLY A 36 0.54 26.47 -5.20
N ALA A 37 1.63 25.73 -4.96
CA ALA A 37 1.78 24.86 -3.79
C ALA A 37 2.26 25.66 -2.57
N LYS A 38 1.90 25.22 -1.35
CA LYS A 38 2.33 25.86 -0.09
C LYS A 38 3.74 25.43 0.32
N VAL A 39 4.65 25.44 -0.61
CA VAL A 39 6.07 25.11 -0.40
C VAL A 39 6.91 26.11 -1.19
N SER A 40 7.93 26.68 -0.54
CA SER A 40 8.88 27.55 -1.25
C SER A 40 9.83 26.73 -2.14
N PRO A 41 10.44 27.32 -3.17
CA PRO A 41 11.46 26.65 -3.99
C PRO A 41 12.59 26.04 -3.16
N GLU A 42 13.09 26.77 -2.15
CA GLU A 42 14.18 26.32 -1.28
C GLU A 42 13.78 25.15 -0.39
N MET A 43 12.52 25.15 0.08
CA MET A 43 11.97 24.03 0.85
C MET A 43 11.78 22.80 -0.06
N ALA A 44 11.25 23.00 -1.25
CA ALA A 44 11.08 21.95 -2.25
C ALA A 44 12.44 21.30 -2.61
N GLU A 45 13.46 22.11 -2.84
CA GLU A 45 14.82 21.64 -3.10
C GLU A 45 15.38 20.81 -1.92
N SER A 46 15.14 21.25 -0.68
CA SER A 46 15.54 20.52 0.51
C SER A 46 14.82 19.18 0.62
N ILE A 47 13.51 19.13 0.30
CA ILE A 47 12.73 17.88 0.28
C ILE A 47 13.30 16.92 -0.77
N PHE A 48 13.55 17.40 -2.00
CA PHE A 48 14.14 16.58 -3.06
C PHE A 48 15.49 16.01 -2.64
N ARG A 49 16.34 16.82 -1.99
CA ARG A 49 17.65 16.38 -1.49
C ARG A 49 17.53 15.30 -0.42
N ILE A 50 16.69 15.53 0.59
CA ILE A 50 16.45 14.57 1.68
C ILE A 50 15.92 13.24 1.12
N VAL A 51 14.93 13.33 0.25
CA VAL A 51 14.31 12.13 -0.34
C VAL A 51 15.32 11.36 -1.18
N THR A 52 16.08 12.05 -2.04
CA THR A 52 17.08 11.39 -2.90
C THR A 52 18.19 10.75 -2.06
N THR A 53 18.66 11.41 -1.00
CA THR A 53 19.67 10.86 -0.09
C THR A 53 19.17 9.58 0.58
N LYS A 54 17.90 9.54 0.98
CA LYS A 54 17.28 8.35 1.60
C LYS A 54 17.18 7.14 0.67
N THR A 55 17.26 7.33 -0.65
CA THR A 55 17.24 6.19 -1.59
C THR A 55 18.55 5.43 -1.65
N GLU A 56 19.66 6.01 -1.14
CA GLU A 56 21.01 5.45 -1.17
C GLU A 56 21.51 5.05 -2.59
N GLN A 57 20.87 5.62 -3.64
CA GLN A 57 21.24 5.36 -5.04
C GLN A 57 22.33 6.32 -5.55
N PHE A 58 22.53 7.43 -4.86
CA PHE A 58 23.49 8.48 -5.21
C PHE A 58 24.25 8.95 -4.00
N ASN A 59 25.48 9.39 -4.22
CA ASN A 59 26.21 10.25 -3.28
C ASN A 59 25.74 11.70 -3.53
N VAL A 60 24.77 12.15 -2.73
CA VAL A 60 24.13 13.45 -2.91
C VAL A 60 24.96 14.54 -2.25
N LEU A 61 25.34 15.57 -3.04
CA LEU A 61 26.08 16.72 -2.54
C LEU A 61 25.28 17.50 -1.49
N ASP A 62 25.91 17.83 -0.39
CA ASP A 62 25.29 18.64 0.66
C ASP A 62 24.95 20.06 0.17
N LYS A 63 23.98 20.70 0.81
CA LYS A 63 23.52 22.04 0.42
C LYS A 63 24.61 23.11 0.65
N LEU A 64 25.35 22.99 1.71
CA LEU A 64 26.36 24.00 2.07
C LEU A 64 27.54 23.90 1.10
N ASP A 65 28.04 22.70 0.86
CA ASP A 65 29.10 22.44 -0.12
C ASP A 65 28.68 22.88 -1.53
N PHE A 66 27.41 22.58 -1.90
CA PHE A 66 26.86 23.01 -3.18
C PHE A 66 26.84 24.54 -3.32
N ASN A 67 26.39 25.26 -2.29
CA ASN A 67 26.34 26.72 -2.31
C ASN A 67 27.74 27.35 -2.45
N GLU A 68 28.75 26.84 -1.72
CA GLU A 68 30.13 27.29 -1.83
C GLU A 68 30.65 27.14 -3.28
N ILE A 69 30.42 25.97 -3.91
CA ILE A 69 30.84 25.72 -5.28
C ILE A 69 30.17 26.69 -6.26
N ILE A 70 28.88 26.98 -6.06
CA ILE A 70 28.11 27.86 -6.94
C ILE A 70 28.56 29.32 -6.79
N GLU A 71 28.84 29.77 -5.56
CA GLU A 71 29.39 31.12 -5.31
C GLU A 71 30.73 31.30 -6.00
N ASP A 72 31.64 30.34 -5.85
CA ASP A 72 32.94 30.35 -6.50
C ASP A 72 32.85 30.36 -8.03
N SER A 73 31.90 29.62 -8.57
CA SER A 73 31.66 29.52 -10.01
C SER A 73 30.95 30.73 -10.62
N LYS A 74 30.43 31.64 -9.79
CA LYS A 74 29.64 32.83 -10.18
C LYS A 74 28.46 32.49 -11.13
N ILE A 75 27.83 31.33 -10.94
CA ILE A 75 26.67 30.91 -11.73
C ILE A 75 25.41 31.38 -11.01
N ASP A 76 24.56 32.14 -11.72
CA ASP A 76 23.24 32.48 -11.20
C ASP A 76 22.28 31.30 -11.34
N ILE A 77 21.81 30.76 -10.20
CA ILE A 77 20.88 29.64 -10.13
C ILE A 77 19.44 30.06 -9.86
N SER A 78 19.13 31.36 -9.75
CA SER A 78 17.81 31.87 -9.34
C SER A 78 16.68 31.40 -10.27
N ASN A 79 16.94 31.18 -11.55
CA ASN A 79 16.01 30.68 -12.55
C ASN A 79 16.57 29.49 -13.35
N CYS A 80 17.36 28.65 -12.71
CA CYS A 80 18.09 27.56 -13.34
C CYS A 80 17.22 26.31 -13.49
N TYR A 81 16.12 26.40 -14.26
CA TYR A 81 15.23 25.27 -14.53
C TYR A 81 15.47 24.65 -15.91
N GLY A 82 16.22 25.33 -16.76
CA GLY A 82 16.49 24.89 -18.13
C GLY A 82 17.72 23.98 -18.24
N LYS A 83 17.67 23.00 -19.17
CA LYS A 83 18.72 21.99 -19.41
C LYS A 83 20.12 22.60 -19.52
N LYS A 84 20.28 23.74 -20.25
CA LYS A 84 21.59 24.39 -20.44
C LYS A 84 22.19 24.88 -19.13
N CYS A 85 21.38 25.53 -18.29
CA CYS A 85 21.82 26.00 -16.97
C CYS A 85 22.17 24.82 -16.05
N LEU A 86 21.30 23.81 -15.99
CA LEU A 86 21.51 22.60 -15.17
C LEU A 86 22.82 21.87 -15.56
N LEU A 87 23.16 21.82 -16.87
CA LEU A 87 24.41 21.26 -17.33
C LEU A 87 25.63 22.07 -16.87
N SER A 88 25.52 23.41 -16.90
CA SER A 88 26.60 24.28 -16.43
C SER A 88 26.85 24.12 -14.95
N VAL A 89 25.77 24.07 -14.15
CA VAL A 89 25.83 23.82 -12.71
C VAL A 89 26.40 22.44 -12.38
N GLY A 90 25.94 21.39 -13.04
CA GLY A 90 26.44 20.04 -12.82
C GLY A 90 27.93 19.88 -13.15
N LYS A 91 28.41 20.55 -14.20
CA LYS A 91 29.84 20.58 -14.54
C LYS A 91 30.66 21.34 -13.49
N ALA A 92 30.17 22.49 -13.02
CA ALA A 92 30.84 23.28 -11.97
C ALA A 92 30.92 22.48 -10.67
N ALA A 93 29.83 21.79 -10.29
CA ALA A 93 29.80 20.95 -9.11
C ALA A 93 30.51 19.60 -9.27
N SER A 94 31.05 19.30 -10.46
CA SER A 94 31.75 18.04 -10.76
C SER A 94 30.94 16.79 -10.36
N VAL A 95 29.62 16.83 -10.59
CA VAL A 95 28.73 15.70 -10.30
C VAL A 95 28.34 14.94 -11.57
N ASP A 96 28.04 13.64 -11.43
CA ASP A 96 27.58 12.79 -12.54
C ASP A 96 26.16 13.08 -12.98
N LYS A 97 25.30 13.44 -11.99
CA LYS A 97 23.86 13.66 -12.18
C LYS A 97 23.42 14.97 -11.55
N VAL A 98 22.45 15.61 -12.20
CA VAL A 98 21.68 16.71 -11.63
C VAL A 98 20.22 16.28 -11.50
N ILE A 99 19.67 16.44 -10.31
CA ILE A 99 18.28 16.15 -10.00
C ILE A 99 17.55 17.47 -9.85
N THR A 100 16.45 17.63 -10.56
CA THR A 100 15.59 18.81 -10.56
C THR A 100 14.14 18.38 -10.73
N GLY A 101 13.21 19.32 -10.63
CA GLY A 101 11.81 19.01 -10.83
C GLY A 101 10.88 20.20 -10.63
N SER A 102 9.60 19.88 -10.52
CA SER A 102 8.58 20.88 -10.19
C SER A 102 7.54 20.31 -9.22
N ILE A 103 6.92 21.20 -8.46
CA ILE A 103 5.74 20.97 -7.63
C ILE A 103 4.70 22.02 -7.99
N GLU A 104 3.63 21.61 -8.66
CA GLU A 104 2.62 22.52 -9.23
C GLU A 104 1.24 22.17 -8.68
N SER A 105 0.59 23.13 -8.03
CA SER A 105 -0.80 22.96 -7.57
C SER A 105 -1.77 23.40 -8.66
N LEU A 106 -2.55 22.46 -9.18
CA LEU A 106 -3.54 22.64 -10.22
C LEU A 106 -4.95 22.40 -9.64
N GLY A 107 -5.42 23.34 -8.83
CA GLY A 107 -6.73 23.24 -8.18
C GLY A 107 -6.80 22.13 -7.14
N LYS A 108 -7.51 21.04 -7.45
CA LYS A 108 -7.66 19.89 -6.52
C LYS A 108 -6.51 18.88 -6.56
N LYS A 109 -5.51 19.14 -7.42
CA LYS A 109 -4.37 18.21 -7.61
C LYS A 109 -3.05 18.94 -7.40
N ILE A 110 -2.06 18.20 -6.94
CA ILE A 110 -0.64 18.56 -6.98
C ILE A 110 0.04 17.67 -7.99
N VAL A 111 0.78 18.27 -8.92
CA VAL A 111 1.62 17.54 -9.87
C VAL A 111 3.06 17.68 -9.44
N VAL A 112 3.73 16.55 -9.27
CA VAL A 112 5.16 16.49 -8.96
C VAL A 112 5.90 15.90 -10.14
N THR A 113 6.92 16.61 -10.59
CA THR A 113 7.83 16.15 -11.66
C THR A 113 9.23 16.00 -11.08
N VAL A 114 9.89 14.90 -11.39
CA VAL A 114 11.30 14.65 -11.09
C VAL A 114 12.04 14.38 -12.39
N LYS A 115 13.18 15.03 -12.58
CA LYS A 115 14.05 14.86 -13.76
C LYS A 115 15.48 14.59 -13.29
N ILE A 116 16.10 13.56 -13.84
CA ILE A 116 17.49 13.20 -13.57
C ILE A 116 18.29 13.42 -14.85
N LEU A 117 19.12 14.46 -14.83
CA LEU A 117 19.97 14.86 -15.95
C LEU A 117 21.35 14.20 -15.82
N ASN A 118 21.81 13.58 -16.86
CA ASN A 118 23.16 13.04 -16.96
C ASN A 118 24.11 14.11 -17.50
N ILE A 119 25.15 14.43 -16.75
CA ILE A 119 26.08 15.51 -17.12
C ILE A 119 27.02 15.10 -18.24
N GLU A 120 27.38 13.82 -18.32
CA GLU A 120 28.25 13.30 -19.39
C GLU A 120 27.55 13.33 -20.75
N THR A 121 26.34 12.78 -20.85
CA THR A 121 25.58 12.73 -22.09
C THR A 121 24.84 14.03 -22.42
N GLY A 122 24.57 14.84 -21.42
CA GLY A 122 23.76 16.05 -21.53
C GLY A 122 22.26 15.78 -21.71
N ASP A 123 21.77 14.56 -21.51
CA ASP A 123 20.39 14.17 -21.66
C ASP A 123 19.73 13.72 -20.34
N TYR A 124 18.41 13.77 -20.28
CA TYR A 124 17.68 13.24 -19.14
C TYR A 124 17.68 11.71 -19.18
N ASP A 125 18.28 11.07 -18.18
CA ASP A 125 18.21 9.61 -18.02
C ASP A 125 16.80 9.17 -17.61
N LYS A 126 16.15 9.96 -16.78
CA LYS A 126 14.81 9.68 -16.25
C LYS A 126 13.99 10.96 -16.12
N VAL A 127 12.72 10.84 -16.44
CA VAL A 127 11.69 11.84 -16.16
C VAL A 127 10.49 11.09 -15.59
N SER A 128 10.03 11.47 -14.43
CA SER A 128 8.86 10.89 -13.78
C SER A 128 7.89 11.98 -13.38
N VAL A 129 6.61 11.77 -13.62
CA VAL A 129 5.52 12.71 -13.31
C VAL A 129 4.39 11.93 -12.66
N GLU A 130 3.83 12.47 -11.59
CA GLU A 130 2.62 11.95 -10.94
C GLU A 130 1.69 13.06 -10.49
N GLU A 131 0.41 12.74 -10.51
CA GLU A 131 -0.66 13.59 -10.01
C GLU A 131 -1.18 13.05 -8.67
N PHE A 132 -1.28 13.93 -7.70
CA PHE A 132 -1.72 13.63 -6.34
C PHE A 132 -2.95 14.43 -5.97
N ILE A 133 -3.68 13.98 -4.96
CA ILE A 133 -4.65 14.83 -4.26
C ILE A 133 -3.92 16.02 -3.62
N ASN A 134 -4.57 17.21 -3.64
CA ASN A 134 -3.98 18.41 -3.05
C ASN A 134 -3.99 18.34 -1.52
N LEU A 135 -2.92 17.79 -0.95
CA LEU A 135 -2.62 17.69 0.48
C LEU A 135 -1.24 18.29 0.73
N ASP A 136 -1.19 19.59 1.04
CA ASP A 136 0.08 20.32 1.21
C ASP A 136 1.01 19.71 2.28
N ASN A 137 0.46 19.05 3.30
CA ASN A 137 1.24 18.40 4.35
C ASN A 137 1.95 17.11 3.90
N GLU A 138 1.55 16.56 2.75
CA GLU A 138 2.07 15.29 2.22
C GLU A 138 3.06 15.47 1.06
N ILE A 139 3.53 16.70 0.81
CA ILE A 139 4.43 17.01 -0.30
C ILE A 139 5.70 16.14 -0.24
N GLN A 140 6.27 15.90 0.93
CA GLN A 140 7.44 15.03 1.07
C GLN A 140 7.15 13.59 0.65
N SER A 141 6.00 13.05 1.02
CA SER A 141 5.54 11.71 0.62
C SER A 141 5.32 11.65 -0.90
N MET A 142 4.73 12.70 -1.49
CA MET A 142 4.53 12.81 -2.94
C MET A 142 5.86 12.83 -3.70
N VAL A 143 6.82 13.63 -3.26
CA VAL A 143 8.17 13.67 -3.85
C VAL A 143 8.86 12.32 -3.72
N SER A 144 8.71 11.63 -2.56
CA SER A 144 9.27 10.30 -2.36
C SER A 144 8.73 9.28 -3.37
N ILE A 145 7.41 9.29 -3.61
CA ILE A 145 6.79 8.41 -4.61
C ILE A 145 7.39 8.62 -6.00
N VAL A 146 7.53 9.90 -6.41
CA VAL A 146 8.00 10.22 -7.77
C VAL A 146 9.49 9.94 -7.93
N VAL A 147 10.31 10.21 -6.91
CA VAL A 147 11.75 9.87 -6.89
C VAL A 147 11.92 8.35 -6.96
N ASN A 148 11.21 7.59 -6.13
CA ASN A 148 11.26 6.13 -6.16
C ASN A 148 10.88 5.59 -7.54
N LYS A 149 9.79 6.11 -8.12
CA LYS A 149 9.37 5.73 -9.48
C LYS A 149 10.45 6.03 -10.54
N ALA A 150 11.10 7.20 -10.46
CA ALA A 150 12.19 7.55 -11.36
C ALA A 150 13.38 6.60 -11.24
N LEU A 151 13.63 6.07 -10.04
CA LEU A 151 14.73 5.16 -9.74
C LEU A 151 14.36 3.68 -9.88
N GLY A 152 13.10 3.35 -10.14
CA GLY A 152 12.60 1.96 -10.23
C GLY A 152 12.47 1.28 -8.87
N ILE A 153 12.35 2.05 -7.80
CA ILE A 153 12.10 1.57 -6.44
C ILE A 153 10.59 1.41 -6.24
N GLU A 154 10.16 0.29 -5.71
CA GLU A 154 8.74 0.05 -5.42
C GLU A 154 8.24 0.93 -4.28
N ASN A 155 7.08 1.53 -4.48
CA ASN A 155 6.37 2.30 -3.45
C ASN A 155 5.37 1.40 -2.71
N THR A 156 5.12 1.69 -1.44
CA THR A 156 4.14 0.94 -0.66
C THR A 156 2.72 1.19 -1.16
N PRO A 157 1.90 0.15 -1.34
CA PRO A 157 0.53 0.29 -1.85
C PRO A 157 -0.34 1.23 -0.99
N GLU A 158 -0.12 1.27 0.31
CA GLU A 158 -0.86 2.12 1.24
C GLU A 158 -0.68 3.60 0.92
N ILE A 159 0.56 4.03 0.63
CA ILE A 159 0.87 5.44 0.29
C ILE A 159 0.30 5.79 -1.09
N LEU A 160 0.42 4.88 -2.07
CA LEU A 160 -0.15 5.09 -3.40
C LEU A 160 -1.67 5.23 -3.35
N ASN A 161 -2.35 4.37 -2.60
CA ASN A 161 -3.81 4.40 -2.44
C ASN A 161 -4.29 5.69 -1.76
N SER A 162 -3.55 6.22 -0.80
CA SER A 162 -3.94 7.44 -0.08
C SER A 162 -3.73 8.72 -0.90
N LEU A 163 -2.73 8.77 -1.79
CA LEU A 163 -2.33 10.00 -2.47
C LEU A 163 -2.64 10.04 -3.98
N ILE A 164 -2.61 8.89 -4.66
CA ILE A 164 -2.84 8.78 -6.10
C ILE A 164 -4.21 8.17 -6.40
N TYR A 165 -4.53 7.04 -5.77
CA TYR A 165 -5.74 6.25 -6.06
C TYR A 165 -6.90 6.52 -5.11
N PHE A 166 -6.88 7.66 -4.39
CA PHE A 166 -7.87 8.00 -3.35
C PHE A 166 -9.33 8.01 -3.83
N ASN A 167 -9.59 8.22 -5.14
CA ASN A 167 -10.93 8.15 -5.75
C ASN A 167 -11.25 6.80 -6.38
N GLN A 168 -10.30 5.87 -6.40
CA GLN A 168 -10.56 4.53 -6.90
C GLN A 168 -11.04 3.67 -5.74
N PRO A 169 -12.09 2.87 -5.95
CA PRO A 169 -12.39 1.84 -4.96
C PRO A 169 -11.13 1.00 -4.78
N PRO A 170 -10.72 0.70 -3.53
CA PRO A 170 -9.55 -0.11 -3.29
C PRO A 170 -9.68 -1.37 -4.12
N GLU A 171 -8.71 -1.62 -4.99
CA GLU A 171 -8.64 -2.90 -5.70
C GLU A 171 -8.59 -3.97 -4.62
N ALA A 172 -9.59 -4.83 -4.62
CA ALA A 172 -9.58 -5.96 -3.72
C ALA A 172 -8.37 -6.82 -4.09
N PRO A 173 -7.32 -6.86 -3.29
CA PRO A 173 -6.27 -7.81 -3.55
C PRO A 173 -6.88 -9.17 -3.31
N ILE A 174 -7.09 -9.93 -4.39
CA ILE A 174 -7.14 -11.37 -4.35
C ILE A 174 -8.50 -12.01 -4.04
N ALA A 175 -8.71 -13.04 -4.79
CA ALA A 175 -9.64 -14.16 -4.62
C ALA A 175 -10.62 -14.00 -3.44
N TYR A 176 -11.71 -13.35 -3.72
CA TYR A 176 -12.90 -13.33 -2.91
C TYR A 176 -13.30 -14.78 -2.58
N LEU A 177 -12.99 -15.23 -1.38
CA LEU A 177 -13.41 -16.52 -0.90
C LEU A 177 -14.88 -16.44 -0.49
N LYS A 178 -15.76 -17.02 -1.31
CA LYS A 178 -17.17 -17.19 -0.95
C LYS A 178 -17.31 -18.42 -0.06
N ASN A 179 -17.72 -18.23 1.17
CA ASN A 179 -17.98 -19.31 2.11
C ASN A 179 -19.42 -19.81 2.02
N ASN A 180 -19.94 -20.00 0.79
CA ASN A 180 -21.21 -20.67 0.59
C ASN A 180 -21.04 -22.15 0.95
N GLY A 181 -22.00 -22.72 1.65
CA GLY A 181 -21.94 -24.15 1.92
C GLY A 181 -22.79 -24.63 3.09
N PRO A 182 -22.75 -25.95 3.32
CA PRO A 182 -23.45 -26.53 4.45
C PRO A 182 -22.89 -26.03 5.78
N ARG A 183 -23.78 -25.81 6.74
CA ARG A 183 -23.47 -25.43 8.11
C ARG A 183 -24.10 -26.40 9.08
N MET A 184 -23.36 -26.74 10.11
CA MET A 184 -23.82 -27.57 11.22
C MET A 184 -23.44 -26.88 12.52
N GLY A 185 -24.33 -26.94 13.51
CA GLY A 185 -24.08 -26.29 14.79
C GLY A 185 -25.04 -26.73 15.88
N LEU A 186 -24.90 -26.10 17.05
CA LEU A 186 -25.77 -26.28 18.18
C LEU A 186 -26.36 -24.92 18.57
N SER A 187 -27.65 -24.88 18.84
CA SER A 187 -28.36 -23.75 19.41
C SER A 187 -28.64 -23.96 20.88
N TYR A 188 -28.20 -23.04 21.71
CA TYR A 188 -28.61 -22.98 23.09
C TYR A 188 -29.81 -22.02 23.20
N VAL A 189 -30.96 -22.55 23.59
CA VAL A 189 -32.22 -21.78 23.69
C VAL A 189 -32.40 -21.23 25.08
N ILE A 190 -32.73 -19.94 25.17
CA ILE A 190 -32.93 -19.22 26.42
C ILE A 190 -34.31 -18.53 26.47
N GLY A 191 -34.70 -18.05 27.65
CA GLY A 191 -35.93 -17.27 27.84
C GLY A 191 -37.20 -18.08 27.77
N ASN A 192 -38.30 -17.44 27.33
CA ASN A 192 -39.62 -18.07 27.32
C ASN A 192 -39.70 -19.25 26.35
N THR A 193 -39.00 -19.20 25.22
CA THR A 193 -38.95 -20.32 24.26
C THR A 193 -38.33 -21.56 24.90
N ALA A 194 -37.29 -21.41 25.70
CA ALA A 194 -36.69 -22.54 26.43
C ALA A 194 -37.68 -23.16 27.42
N LYS A 195 -38.49 -22.34 28.11
CA LYS A 195 -39.53 -22.81 29.05
C LYS A 195 -40.61 -23.62 28.34
N ILE A 196 -41.07 -23.15 27.17
CA ILE A 196 -42.08 -23.85 26.39
C ILE A 196 -41.52 -25.18 25.88
N LEU A 197 -40.30 -25.21 25.35
CA LEU A 197 -39.66 -26.41 24.89
C LEU A 197 -39.38 -27.43 26.00
N ALA A 198 -39.06 -26.97 27.19
CA ALA A 198 -38.81 -27.82 28.37
C ALA A 198 -40.08 -28.27 29.08
N ALA A 199 -41.21 -27.60 28.89
CA ALA A 199 -42.45 -27.97 29.53
C ALA A 199 -42.93 -29.39 29.05
N PRO A 200 -43.55 -30.16 29.94
CA PRO A 200 -44.14 -31.48 29.56
C PRO A 200 -45.17 -31.35 28.44
N GLU A 201 -45.26 -32.36 27.60
CA GLU A 201 -46.24 -32.41 26.48
C GLU A 201 -47.68 -32.23 26.93
N ILE A 202 -48.01 -32.77 28.14
CA ILE A 202 -49.35 -32.59 28.79
C ILE A 202 -49.70 -31.12 29.04
N GLN A 203 -48.64 -30.26 29.18
CA GLN A 203 -48.81 -28.82 29.37
C GLN A 203 -48.61 -28.01 28.07
N GLY A 204 -48.61 -28.67 26.94
CA GLY A 204 -48.41 -28.04 25.63
C GLY A 204 -46.96 -27.74 25.31
N GLY A 205 -46.00 -28.32 26.02
CA GLY A 205 -44.59 -28.25 25.75
C GLY A 205 -44.05 -29.37 24.88
N TRP A 206 -42.75 -29.43 24.74
CA TRP A 206 -42.06 -30.48 23.93
C TRP A 206 -41.29 -31.49 24.78
N GLY A 207 -41.32 -31.37 26.11
CA GLY A 207 -40.65 -32.31 27.02
C GLY A 207 -39.11 -32.35 26.93
N PHE A 208 -38.47 -31.31 26.44
CA PHE A 208 -37.02 -31.25 26.36
C PHE A 208 -36.35 -31.11 27.70
N ASN A 209 -35.19 -31.72 27.88
CA ASN A 209 -34.39 -31.53 29.09
C ASN A 209 -33.85 -30.10 29.15
N SER A 210 -33.78 -29.51 30.34
CA SER A 210 -33.11 -28.23 30.57
C SER A 210 -31.61 -28.49 30.94
N PRO A 211 -30.64 -27.81 30.32
CA PRO A 211 -30.79 -26.75 29.32
C PRO A 211 -31.20 -27.26 27.94
N VAL A 212 -32.01 -26.46 27.22
CA VAL A 212 -32.48 -26.80 25.89
C VAL A 212 -31.39 -26.52 24.86
N VAL A 213 -30.83 -27.59 24.32
CA VAL A 213 -29.86 -27.54 23.23
C VAL A 213 -30.42 -28.27 22.03
N LEU A 214 -30.40 -27.61 20.87
CA LEU A 214 -30.90 -28.15 19.59
C LEU A 214 -29.77 -28.23 18.56
N SER A 215 -29.73 -29.33 17.82
CA SER A 215 -28.88 -29.41 16.63
C SER A 215 -29.42 -28.50 15.53
N GLN A 216 -28.53 -27.96 14.73
CA GLN A 216 -28.83 -27.16 13.56
C GLN A 216 -28.11 -27.72 12.35
N ILE A 217 -28.82 -27.94 11.26
CA ILE A 217 -28.27 -28.31 9.96
C ILE A 217 -28.84 -27.34 8.95
N GLY A 218 -27.99 -26.78 8.10
CA GLY A 218 -28.48 -25.82 7.13
C GLY A 218 -27.47 -25.46 6.06
N TYR A 219 -27.73 -24.35 5.39
CA TYR A 219 -26.90 -23.85 4.32
C TYR A 219 -26.74 -22.34 4.44
N GLN A 220 -25.51 -21.86 4.18
CA GLN A 220 -25.15 -20.46 4.14
C GLN A 220 -24.97 -20.00 2.69
N PHE A 221 -25.55 -18.86 2.38
CA PHE A 221 -25.32 -18.08 1.16
C PHE A 221 -24.61 -16.79 1.57
N GLU A 222 -23.54 -16.46 0.88
CA GLU A 222 -22.72 -15.29 1.19
C GLU A 222 -22.54 -14.40 -0.03
N GLY A 223 -22.67 -13.09 0.18
CA GLY A 223 -22.33 -12.06 -0.79
C GLY A 223 -21.47 -10.98 -0.14
N SER A 224 -20.34 -10.59 -0.76
CA SER A 224 -19.58 -9.41 -0.36
C SER A 224 -20.06 -8.21 -1.14
N TYR A 225 -20.30 -7.11 -0.45
CA TYR A 225 -20.69 -5.84 -1.06
C TYR A 225 -19.60 -4.76 -0.93
N LEU A 226 -18.61 -4.98 -0.08
CA LEU A 226 -17.45 -4.09 0.07
C LEU A 226 -16.20 -4.92 0.38
N SER A 227 -15.10 -4.59 -0.30
CA SER A 227 -13.81 -5.20 -0.03
C SER A 227 -12.74 -4.10 -0.03
N ALA A 228 -11.96 -4.00 1.02
CA ALA A 228 -10.92 -2.98 1.21
C ALA A 228 -9.68 -3.62 1.85
N GLY A 229 -8.69 -3.95 1.03
CA GLY A 229 -7.49 -4.65 1.48
C GLY A 229 -7.82 -5.98 2.16
N ASN A 230 -7.43 -6.12 3.42
CA ASN A 230 -7.71 -7.34 4.21
C ASN A 230 -9.10 -7.35 4.87
N PHE A 231 -9.95 -6.37 4.59
CA PHE A 231 -11.26 -6.24 5.19
C PHE A 231 -12.37 -6.46 4.16
N GLN A 232 -13.37 -7.22 4.52
CA GLN A 232 -14.56 -7.50 3.70
C GLN A 232 -15.83 -7.25 4.51
N ALA A 233 -16.81 -6.62 3.89
CA ALA A 233 -18.16 -6.50 4.42
C ALA A 233 -19.09 -7.44 3.64
N LEU A 234 -19.86 -8.25 4.36
CA LEU A 234 -20.60 -9.40 3.86
C LEU A 234 -22.09 -9.27 4.17
N ILE A 235 -22.91 -9.81 3.30
CA ILE A 235 -24.30 -10.17 3.61
C ILE A 235 -24.39 -11.69 3.56
N GLU A 236 -24.93 -12.28 4.62
CA GLU A 236 -25.06 -13.71 4.78
C GLU A 236 -26.52 -14.09 4.99
N GLY A 237 -27.04 -14.96 4.18
CA GLY A 237 -28.32 -15.61 4.35
C GLY A 237 -28.11 -17.04 4.84
N LEU A 238 -28.67 -17.38 6.00
CA LEU A 238 -28.58 -18.74 6.56
C LEU A 238 -29.96 -19.34 6.66
N ILE A 239 -30.10 -20.57 6.19
CA ILE A 239 -31.32 -21.37 6.33
C ILE A 239 -30.95 -22.59 7.15
N PHE A 240 -31.65 -22.80 8.27
CA PHE A 240 -31.44 -23.95 9.16
C PHE A 240 -32.73 -24.72 9.41
N ILE A 241 -32.57 -26.00 9.64
CA ILE A 241 -33.54 -26.88 10.28
C ILE A 241 -32.96 -27.24 11.65
N ASN A 242 -33.79 -27.06 12.70
CA ASN A 242 -33.35 -27.24 14.10
C ASN A 242 -34.14 -28.39 14.73
N GLY A 243 -33.48 -29.11 15.66
CA GLY A 243 -34.12 -30.05 16.57
C GLY A 243 -34.46 -31.40 15.93
N ILE A 244 -33.82 -31.77 14.84
CA ILE A 244 -34.07 -33.07 14.15
C ILE A 244 -33.87 -34.25 15.11
N GLU A 245 -32.93 -34.17 16.03
CA GLU A 245 -32.65 -35.21 17.04
C GLU A 245 -33.79 -35.40 18.06
N LYS A 246 -34.74 -34.49 18.06
CA LYS A 246 -35.90 -34.49 18.94
C LYS A 246 -37.22 -34.65 18.14
N GLU A 247 -37.13 -35.13 16.92
CA GLU A 247 -38.27 -35.25 15.98
C GLU A 247 -38.97 -33.91 15.73
N MET A 248 -38.33 -32.80 16.07
CA MET A 248 -38.83 -31.45 15.87
C MET A 248 -38.34 -30.91 14.52
N PHE A 249 -39.27 -30.41 13.73
CA PHE A 249 -38.95 -29.70 12.49
C PHE A 249 -39.19 -28.18 12.70
N SER A 250 -38.13 -27.45 13.08
CA SER A 250 -38.20 -26.01 13.28
C SER A 250 -37.28 -25.30 12.29
N PRO A 251 -37.82 -24.88 11.13
CA PRO A 251 -37.04 -24.11 10.17
C PRO A 251 -36.75 -22.71 10.69
N SER A 252 -35.54 -22.20 10.41
CA SER A 252 -35.17 -20.84 10.70
C SER A 252 -34.39 -20.21 9.56
N PHE A 253 -34.54 -18.90 9.43
CA PHE A 253 -33.83 -18.07 8.47
C PHE A 253 -33.16 -16.92 9.20
N ALA A 254 -31.87 -16.69 8.95
CA ALA A 254 -31.14 -15.54 9.44
C ALA A 254 -30.57 -14.73 8.28
N LEU A 255 -30.64 -13.41 8.41
CA LEU A 255 -29.98 -12.47 7.51
C LEU A 255 -28.97 -11.67 8.34
N LEU A 256 -27.66 -11.88 8.07
CA LEU A 256 -26.61 -11.25 8.81
C LEU A 256 -25.86 -10.25 7.95
N ASN A 257 -25.47 -9.13 8.55
CA ASN A 257 -24.45 -8.24 8.02
C ASN A 257 -23.15 -8.59 8.74
N GLY A 258 -22.12 -8.96 7.97
CA GLY A 258 -20.88 -9.49 8.51
C GLY A 258 -19.67 -8.69 8.07
N PHE A 259 -18.61 -8.86 8.83
CA PHE A 259 -17.28 -8.32 8.56
C PHE A 259 -16.26 -9.43 8.70
N ARG A 260 -15.39 -9.57 7.70
CA ARG A 260 -14.33 -10.57 7.69
C ARG A 260 -12.97 -9.93 7.49
N SER A 261 -11.97 -10.39 8.25
CA SER A 261 -10.56 -10.09 8.01
C SER A 261 -9.91 -11.24 7.23
N SER A 262 -9.49 -10.97 6.00
CA SER A 262 -8.80 -11.95 5.16
C SER A 262 -7.39 -12.29 5.68
N LYS A 263 -6.80 -11.45 6.54
CA LYS A 263 -5.46 -11.63 7.09
C LYS A 263 -5.40 -12.77 8.12
N ASN A 264 -6.41 -12.90 8.96
CA ASN A 264 -6.44 -13.85 10.09
C ASN A 264 -7.71 -14.71 10.12
N GLY A 265 -8.60 -14.57 9.14
CA GLY A 265 -9.83 -15.36 9.04
C GLY A 265 -10.89 -15.01 10.08
N TRP A 266 -10.71 -13.92 10.87
CA TRP A 266 -11.69 -13.51 11.87
C TRP A 266 -12.94 -12.95 11.20
N GLU A 267 -14.11 -13.37 11.68
CA GLU A 267 -15.41 -13.00 11.13
C GLU A 267 -16.37 -12.66 12.26
N PHE A 268 -17.15 -11.63 12.05
CA PHE A 268 -18.21 -11.19 12.94
C PHE A 268 -19.44 -10.80 12.14
N GLY A 269 -20.59 -11.37 12.48
CA GLY A 269 -21.87 -11.08 11.84
C GLY A 269 -22.97 -10.79 12.86
N PHE A 270 -23.89 -9.92 12.51
CA PHE A 270 -25.06 -9.60 13.30
C PHE A 270 -26.29 -9.37 12.40
N GLY A 271 -27.46 -9.73 12.88
CA GLY A 271 -28.71 -9.54 12.15
C GLY A 271 -29.89 -10.29 12.72
N PRO A 272 -31.08 -10.12 12.15
CA PRO A 272 -32.28 -10.78 12.59
C PRO A 272 -32.28 -12.28 12.23
N THR A 273 -32.86 -13.06 13.15
CA THR A 273 -33.16 -14.49 12.91
C THR A 273 -34.64 -14.72 13.12
N PHE A 274 -35.26 -15.35 12.14
CA PHE A 274 -36.67 -15.75 12.18
C PHE A 274 -36.75 -17.26 12.32
N ARG A 275 -37.55 -17.73 13.25
CA ARG A 275 -37.79 -19.16 13.50
C ARG A 275 -39.30 -19.45 13.48
N LEU A 276 -39.69 -20.51 12.82
CA LEU A 276 -41.02 -21.05 12.91
C LEU A 276 -41.03 -22.13 14.00
N THR A 277 -41.87 -21.94 14.99
CA THR A 277 -42.09 -22.87 16.13
C THR A 277 -43.54 -23.30 16.19
#